data_77a8b7acdbe43d378d4bb7f325b8c76c
#
_entry.id   77a8b7acdbe43d378d4bb7f325b8c76c
#
_cell.length_a   1.000
_cell.length_b   1.000
_cell.length_c   1.000
_cell.angle_alpha   90.00
_cell.angle_beta   90.00
_cell.angle_gamma   90.00
#
_symmetry.space_group_name_H-M   'P 1'
#
loop_
_entity.id
_entity.type
_entity.pdbx_description
1 polymer ?
#
loop_
_entity_poly.entity_id
_entity_poly.type
_entity_poly.pdbx_seq_one_letter_code
_entity_poly.pdbx_strand_id
1 'polypeptide(L)'
;MSKSISLFSALLCTFIWGTTFIAQDTGMDNIGPFTFNAVRFFVGFLAIIPLMILFELKNFKSEFKLDKKTFIIYSLLIGISLFLGSALQQVALLYTDVANAAFFTIFYVPMVPIIIFLFGKKSMHWSVWPLSLIHI
;
A
#
# COMPACT_ATOMS: atom_id res chain seq x y z
N MET A 1 21.50 -7.32 -4.03
CA MET A 1 21.11 -7.85 -2.69
C MET A 1 21.12 -9.36 -2.72
N SER A 2 21.59 -10.03 -1.66
CA SER A 2 21.48 -11.50 -1.57
C SER A 2 20.02 -11.92 -1.43
N LYS A 3 19.64 -13.09 -1.99
CA LYS A 3 18.26 -13.61 -1.92
C LYS A 3 17.75 -13.69 -0.47
N SER A 4 18.63 -14.03 0.47
CA SER A 4 18.29 -14.12 1.90
C SER A 4 17.92 -12.76 2.51
N ILE A 5 18.62 -11.68 2.16
CA ILE A 5 18.32 -10.33 2.63
C ILE A 5 16.97 -9.87 2.07
N SER A 6 16.69 -10.13 0.79
CA SER A 6 15.40 -9.77 0.18
C SER A 6 14.24 -10.51 0.83
N LEU A 7 14.41 -11.81 1.12
CA LEU A 7 13.38 -12.61 1.79
C LEU A 7 13.15 -12.12 3.23
N PHE A 8 14.22 -11.88 3.99
CA PHE A 8 14.13 -11.35 5.35
C PHE A 8 13.43 -9.98 5.37
N SER A 9 13.80 -9.08 4.46
CA SER A 9 13.15 -7.75 4.35
C SER A 9 11.67 -7.88 4.02
N ALA A 10 11.29 -8.80 3.13
CA ALA A 10 9.89 -9.04 2.80
C ALA A 10 9.10 -9.57 4.00
N LEU A 11 9.64 -10.55 4.73
CA LEU A 11 9.02 -11.09 5.95
C LEU A 11 8.87 -10.03 7.04
N LEU A 12 9.89 -9.21 7.25
CA LEU A 12 9.84 -8.12 8.22
C LEU A 12 8.77 -7.08 7.82
N CYS A 13 8.70 -6.73 6.54
CA CYS A 13 7.69 -5.80 6.03
C CYS A 13 6.27 -6.33 6.24
N THR A 14 6.01 -7.60 5.93
CA THR A 14 4.68 -8.20 6.14
C THR A 14 4.31 -8.31 7.61
N PHE A 15 5.27 -8.62 8.47
CA PHE A 15 5.06 -8.64 9.92
C PHE A 15 4.68 -7.24 10.45
N ILE A 16 5.47 -6.22 10.09
CA ILE A 16 5.16 -4.83 10.46
C ILE A 16 3.79 -4.42 9.93
N TRP A 17 3.47 -4.76 8.68
CA TRP A 17 2.17 -4.42 8.11
C TRP A 17 1.02 -5.10 8.86
N GLY A 18 1.14 -6.38 9.21
CA GLY A 18 0.13 -7.08 10.00
C GLY A 18 -0.15 -6.41 11.34
N THR A 19 0.89 -5.95 12.04
CA THR A 19 0.74 -5.25 13.33
C THR A 19 0.10 -3.87 13.20
N THR A 20 0.11 -3.25 12.02
CA THR A 20 -0.49 -1.92 11.83
C THR A 20 -2.00 -1.91 11.98
N PHE A 21 -2.69 -3.02 11.73
CA PHE A 21 -4.14 -3.11 11.95
C PHE A 21 -4.51 -2.94 13.41
N ILE A 22 -3.75 -3.58 14.31
CA ILE A 22 -3.95 -3.45 15.77
C ILE A 22 -3.63 -2.00 16.19
N ALA A 23 -2.53 -1.44 15.69
CA ALA A 23 -2.16 -0.06 15.99
C ALA A 23 -3.17 0.97 15.46
N GLN A 24 -3.85 0.66 14.34
CA GLN A 24 -4.91 1.51 13.80
C GLN A 24 -6.17 1.47 14.68
N ASP A 25 -6.54 0.30 15.15
CA ASP A 25 -7.71 0.10 16.02
C ASP A 25 -7.50 0.81 17.36
N THR A 26 -6.46 0.45 18.11
CA THR A 26 -6.14 1.05 19.40
C THR A 26 -5.80 2.54 19.32
N GLY A 27 -5.22 2.99 18.23
CA GLY A 27 -4.89 4.40 18.02
C GLY A 27 -6.12 5.30 17.81
N MET A 28 -7.26 4.71 17.44
CA MET A 28 -8.51 5.45 17.24
C MET A 28 -9.35 5.60 18.51
N ASP A 29 -9.00 4.94 19.60
CA ASP A 29 -9.79 4.99 20.86
C ASP A 29 -10.00 6.41 21.39
N ASN A 30 -9.05 7.32 21.14
CA ASN A 30 -9.08 8.68 21.64
C ASN A 30 -9.11 9.76 20.54
N ILE A 31 -8.90 9.38 19.28
CA ILE A 31 -8.88 10.31 18.13
C ILE A 31 -9.69 9.74 16.98
N GLY A 32 -10.39 10.60 16.25
CA GLY A 32 -11.19 10.16 15.12
C GLY A 32 -10.36 9.55 13.98
N PRO A 33 -10.97 8.70 13.15
CA PRO A 33 -10.29 7.93 12.08
C PRO A 33 -9.55 8.81 11.08
N PHE A 34 -10.10 9.95 10.73
CA PHE A 34 -9.47 10.88 9.79
C PHE A 34 -8.26 11.58 10.38
N THR A 35 -8.33 11.96 11.68
CA THR A 35 -7.21 12.58 12.40
C THR A 35 -6.07 11.59 12.54
N PHE A 36 -6.36 10.36 12.94
CA PHE A 36 -5.36 9.29 13.01
C PHE A 36 -4.68 9.07 11.65
N ASN A 37 -5.46 8.97 10.59
CA ASN A 37 -4.95 8.78 9.23
C ASN A 37 -4.06 9.94 8.77
N ALA A 38 -4.47 11.18 9.03
CA ALA A 38 -3.70 12.37 8.69
C ALA A 38 -2.33 12.38 9.39
N VAL A 39 -2.32 12.12 10.70
CA VAL A 39 -1.07 12.07 11.49
C VAL A 39 -0.17 10.92 10.99
N ARG A 40 -0.72 9.75 10.75
CA ARG A 40 0.03 8.60 10.25
C ARG A 40 0.71 8.89 8.91
N PHE A 41 -0.03 9.44 7.95
CA PHE A 41 0.54 9.80 6.64
C PHE A 41 1.55 10.93 6.73
N PHE A 42 1.31 11.91 7.60
CA PHE A 42 2.26 13.00 7.82
C PHE A 42 3.58 12.50 8.40
N VAL A 43 3.54 11.65 9.42
CA VAL A 43 4.73 11.01 9.99
C VAL A 43 5.44 10.14 8.95
N GLY A 44 4.68 9.35 8.18
CA GLY A 44 5.24 8.55 7.08
C GLY A 44 5.92 9.39 6.01
N PHE A 45 5.30 10.52 5.63
CA PHE A 45 5.91 11.47 4.70
C PHE A 45 7.23 12.02 5.23
N LEU A 46 7.27 12.47 6.49
CA LEU A 46 8.51 12.97 7.11
C LEU A 46 9.61 11.89 7.18
N ALA A 47 9.24 10.64 7.44
CA ALA A 47 10.19 9.54 7.50
C ALA A 47 10.81 9.18 6.13
N ILE A 48 10.07 9.40 5.04
CA ILE A 48 10.55 9.11 3.67
C ILE A 48 11.50 10.19 3.16
N ILE A 49 11.35 11.45 3.58
CA ILE A 49 12.19 12.58 3.10
C ILE A 49 13.69 12.28 3.23
N PRO A 50 14.25 11.91 4.40
CA PRO A 50 15.67 11.65 4.53
C PRO A 50 16.13 10.46 3.67
N LEU A 51 15.30 9.42 3.53
CA LEU A 51 15.61 8.28 2.67
C LEU A 51 15.68 8.69 1.19
N MET A 52 14.74 9.53 0.74
CA MET A 52 14.73 10.07 -0.60
C MET A 52 15.98 10.91 -0.88
N ILE A 53 16.37 11.77 0.07
CA ILE A 53 17.57 12.61 -0.04
C ILE A 53 18.85 11.76 -0.12
N LEU A 54 18.95 10.70 0.69
CA LEU A 54 20.14 9.86 0.75
C LEU A 54 20.30 8.92 -0.44
N PHE A 55 19.21 8.37 -0.95
CA PHE A 55 19.25 7.26 -1.91
C PHE A 55 18.84 7.65 -3.33
N GLU A 56 17.93 8.59 -3.51
CA GLU A 56 17.36 8.89 -4.83
C GLU A 56 17.90 10.14 -5.50
N LEU A 57 18.26 11.19 -4.76
CA LEU A 57 18.76 12.41 -5.40
C LEU A 57 20.05 12.21 -6.18
N LYS A 58 20.85 11.19 -5.86
CA LYS A 58 22.05 10.81 -6.63
C LYS A 58 21.74 10.15 -7.95
N ASN A 59 20.62 9.44 -8.05
CA ASN A 59 20.26 8.61 -9.23
C ASN A 59 19.11 9.20 -10.07
N PHE A 60 18.36 10.15 -9.53
CA PHE A 60 17.14 10.69 -10.13
C PHE A 60 17.34 11.42 -11.46
N LYS A 61 18.55 11.91 -11.74
CA LYS A 61 18.85 12.64 -13.00
C LYS A 61 18.93 11.76 -14.25
N SER A 62 18.98 10.44 -14.10
CA SER A 62 19.37 9.56 -15.24
C SER A 62 18.23 8.82 -15.94
N GLU A 63 17.11 8.52 -15.28
CA GLU A 63 16.15 7.56 -15.83
C GLU A 63 14.70 8.05 -16.02
N PHE A 64 14.32 9.19 -15.47
CA PHE A 64 12.92 9.63 -15.55
C PHE A 64 12.65 10.40 -16.86
N LYS A 65 12.21 9.69 -17.90
CA LYS A 65 11.77 10.25 -19.19
C LYS A 65 10.31 10.71 -19.21
N LEU A 66 9.63 10.78 -18.06
CA LEU A 66 8.26 11.23 -18.01
C LEU A 66 8.19 12.77 -18.03
N ASP A 67 7.32 13.30 -18.88
CA ASP A 67 6.95 14.71 -18.85
C ASP A 67 6.43 15.10 -17.45
N LYS A 68 6.86 16.26 -16.96
CA LYS A 68 6.51 16.78 -15.62
C LYS A 68 4.99 16.80 -15.37
N LYS A 69 4.20 17.15 -16.37
CA LYS A 69 2.74 17.16 -16.29
C LYS A 69 2.18 15.76 -16.08
N THR A 70 2.65 14.79 -16.85
CA THR A 70 2.26 13.40 -16.76
C THR A 70 2.62 12.79 -15.42
N PHE A 71 3.82 13.10 -14.89
CA PHE A 71 4.25 12.68 -13.56
C PHE A 71 3.32 13.20 -12.47
N ILE A 72 2.99 14.50 -12.49
CA ILE A 72 2.09 15.11 -11.49
C ILE A 72 0.70 14.47 -11.55
N ILE A 73 0.14 14.25 -12.74
CA ILE A 73 -1.19 13.65 -12.91
C ILE A 73 -1.23 12.24 -12.33
N TYR A 74 -0.26 11.38 -12.66
CA TYR A 74 -0.22 10.02 -12.11
C TYR A 74 0.04 10.00 -10.61
N SER A 75 0.88 10.88 -10.09
CA SER A 75 1.13 11.00 -8.65
C SER A 75 -0.13 11.41 -7.89
N LEU A 76 -0.90 12.37 -8.44
CA LEU A 76 -2.19 12.78 -7.86
C LEU A 76 -3.22 11.66 -7.91
N LEU A 77 -3.35 10.95 -9.02
CA LEU A 77 -4.28 9.82 -9.16
C LEU A 77 -3.96 8.71 -8.14
N ILE A 78 -2.70 8.34 -8.02
CA ILE A 78 -2.25 7.33 -7.06
C ILE A 78 -2.50 7.82 -5.63
N GLY A 79 -2.14 9.08 -5.32
CA GLY A 79 -2.32 9.67 -4.00
C GLY A 79 -3.79 9.74 -3.57
N ILE A 80 -4.68 10.16 -4.46
CA ILE A 80 -6.13 10.21 -4.20
C ILE A 80 -6.70 8.81 -4.00
N SER A 81 -6.33 7.85 -4.84
CA SER A 81 -6.78 6.46 -4.73
C SER A 81 -6.32 5.83 -3.40
N LEU A 82 -5.07 6.06 -3.01
CA LEU A 82 -4.53 5.58 -1.74
C LEU A 82 -5.22 6.24 -0.54
N PHE A 83 -5.48 7.54 -0.62
CA PHE A 83 -6.21 8.28 0.42
C PHE A 83 -7.63 7.73 0.59
N LEU A 84 -8.38 7.57 -0.49
CA LEU A 84 -9.74 7.03 -0.43
C LEU A 84 -9.75 5.60 0.13
N GLY A 85 -8.87 4.72 -0.35
CA GLY A 85 -8.77 3.36 0.15
C GLY A 85 -8.45 3.30 1.64
N SER A 86 -7.46 4.07 2.10
CA SER A 86 -7.08 4.10 3.51
C SER A 86 -8.13 4.76 4.40
N ALA A 87 -8.81 5.81 3.92
CA ALA A 87 -9.89 6.46 4.67
C ALA A 87 -11.08 5.53 4.87
N LEU A 88 -11.51 4.83 3.81
CA LEU A 88 -12.59 3.86 3.89
C LEU A 88 -12.23 2.68 4.80
N GLN A 89 -11.01 2.16 4.70
CA GLN A 89 -10.52 1.11 5.59
C GLN A 89 -10.51 1.55 7.06
N GLN A 90 -10.08 2.78 7.33
CA GLN A 90 -10.02 3.33 8.67
C GLN A 90 -11.42 3.51 9.27
N VAL A 91 -12.37 3.95 8.47
CA VAL A 91 -13.78 4.04 8.89
C VAL A 91 -14.38 2.65 9.11
N ALA A 92 -14.05 1.67 8.26
CA ALA A 92 -14.54 0.29 8.42
C ALA A 92 -14.14 -0.34 9.75
N LEU A 93 -12.94 -0.03 10.28
CA LEU A 93 -12.48 -0.49 11.59
C LEU A 93 -13.36 -0.03 12.76
N LEU A 94 -14.15 1.05 12.59
CA LEU A 94 -15.12 1.47 13.62
C LEU A 94 -16.36 0.57 13.69
N TYR A 95 -16.61 -0.23 12.65
CA TYR A 95 -17.85 -1.02 12.49
C TYR A 95 -17.59 -2.53 12.40
N THR A 96 -16.35 -2.96 12.40
CA THR A 96 -15.99 -4.37 12.26
C THR A 96 -14.71 -4.71 13.03
N ASP A 97 -14.57 -5.98 13.40
CA ASP A 97 -13.37 -6.47 14.07
C ASP A 97 -12.12 -6.35 13.17
N VAL A 98 -10.98 -6.12 13.80
CA VAL A 98 -9.66 -6.01 13.16
C VAL A 98 -9.38 -7.20 12.23
N ALA A 99 -9.72 -8.42 12.66
CA ALA A 99 -9.52 -9.63 11.87
C ALA A 99 -10.33 -9.62 10.56
N ASN A 100 -11.60 -9.19 10.63
CA ASN A 100 -12.46 -9.06 9.46
C ASN A 100 -11.96 -7.97 8.51
N ALA A 101 -11.57 -6.80 9.03
CA ALA A 101 -11.02 -5.73 8.22
C ALA A 101 -9.74 -6.14 7.50
N ALA A 102 -8.84 -6.85 8.19
CA ALA A 102 -7.62 -7.39 7.61
C ALA A 102 -7.93 -8.43 6.51
N PHE A 103 -8.87 -9.36 6.77
CA PHE A 103 -9.29 -10.36 5.79
C PHE A 103 -9.87 -9.72 4.52
N PHE A 104 -10.78 -8.78 4.65
CA PHE A 104 -11.34 -8.08 3.48
C PHE A 104 -10.31 -7.23 2.74
N THR A 105 -9.33 -6.68 3.46
CA THR A 105 -8.24 -5.94 2.81
C THR A 105 -7.43 -6.86 1.89
N ILE A 106 -7.11 -8.10 2.32
CA ILE A 106 -6.36 -9.06 1.49
C ILE A 106 -7.11 -9.41 0.19
N PHE A 107 -8.42 -9.23 0.14
CA PHE A 107 -9.23 -9.52 -1.04
C PHE A 107 -8.82 -8.73 -2.30
N TYR A 108 -8.06 -7.61 -2.13
CA TYR A 108 -7.52 -6.92 -3.30
C TYR A 108 -6.54 -7.78 -4.10
N VAL A 109 -5.88 -8.77 -3.48
CA VAL A 109 -4.87 -9.62 -4.14
C VAL A 109 -5.48 -10.41 -5.32
N PRO A 110 -6.61 -11.14 -5.19
CA PRO A 110 -7.28 -11.76 -6.33
C PRO A 110 -8.06 -10.77 -7.20
N MET A 111 -8.50 -9.61 -6.65
CA MET A 111 -9.23 -8.61 -7.43
C MET A 111 -8.36 -7.95 -8.50
N VAL A 112 -7.08 -7.71 -8.24
CA VAL A 112 -6.17 -7.08 -9.20
C VAL A 112 -6.04 -7.88 -10.49
N PRO A 113 -5.72 -9.21 -10.49
CA PRO A 113 -5.70 -10.00 -11.73
C PRO A 113 -7.04 -10.02 -12.45
N ILE A 114 -8.17 -10.07 -11.72
CA ILE A 114 -9.51 -10.03 -12.33
C ILE A 114 -9.72 -8.71 -13.08
N ILE A 115 -9.41 -7.58 -12.46
CA ILE A 115 -9.55 -6.27 -13.07
C ILE A 115 -8.64 -6.13 -14.30
N ILE A 116 -7.38 -6.58 -14.20
CA ILE A 116 -6.45 -6.55 -15.34
C ILE A 116 -6.94 -7.43 -16.49
N PHE A 117 -7.52 -8.59 -16.19
CA PHE A 117 -8.10 -9.48 -17.20
C PHE A 117 -9.29 -8.83 -17.91
N LEU A 118 -10.20 -8.21 -17.14
CA LEU A 118 -11.43 -7.60 -17.69
C LEU A 118 -11.13 -6.31 -18.51
N PHE A 119 -10.28 -5.45 -17.99
CA PHE A 119 -10.02 -4.13 -18.59
C PHE A 119 -8.75 -4.08 -19.43
N GLY A 120 -7.73 -4.83 -19.08
CA GLY A 120 -6.42 -4.82 -19.75
C GLY A 120 -6.34 -5.68 -21.00
N LYS A 121 -7.32 -6.55 -21.26
CA LYS A 121 -7.34 -7.53 -22.37
C LYS A 121 -6.04 -8.34 -22.50
N LYS A 122 -5.23 -8.43 -21.46
CA LYS A 122 -4.01 -9.23 -21.43
C LYS A 122 -4.30 -10.57 -20.76
N SER A 123 -3.99 -11.65 -21.47
CA SER A 123 -4.00 -12.98 -20.86
C SER A 123 -2.93 -13.06 -19.77
N MET A 124 -3.34 -13.30 -18.55
CA MET A 124 -2.42 -13.56 -17.46
C MET A 124 -1.98 -15.02 -17.47
N HIS A 125 -0.72 -15.26 -17.09
CA HIS A 125 -0.21 -16.61 -16.98
C HIS A 125 -1.05 -17.41 -15.95
N TRP A 126 -1.35 -18.67 -16.25
CA TRP A 126 -2.17 -19.54 -15.39
C TRP A 126 -1.72 -19.54 -13.93
N SER A 127 -0.41 -19.47 -13.67
CA SER A 127 0.16 -19.46 -12.31
C SER A 127 -0.28 -18.27 -11.43
N VAL A 128 -0.79 -17.19 -12.02
CA VAL A 128 -1.24 -16.01 -11.24
C VAL A 128 -2.50 -16.35 -10.43
N TRP A 129 -3.39 -17.18 -10.95
CA TRP A 129 -4.65 -17.54 -10.31
C TRP A 129 -4.46 -18.32 -9.00
N PRO A 130 -3.74 -19.47 -8.99
CA PRO A 130 -3.51 -20.19 -7.74
C PRO A 130 -2.65 -19.38 -6.76
N LEU A 131 -1.67 -18.59 -7.21
CA LEU A 131 -0.86 -17.76 -6.34
C LEU A 131 -1.69 -16.66 -5.66
N SER A 132 -2.63 -16.04 -6.34
CA SER A 132 -3.51 -15.04 -5.73
C SER A 132 -4.50 -15.65 -4.73
N LEU A 133 -4.93 -16.90 -4.94
CA LEU A 133 -5.82 -17.62 -4.01
C LEU A 133 -5.08 -18.14 -2.77
N ILE A 134 -3.81 -18.54 -2.90
CA ILE A 134 -2.99 -19.02 -1.77
C ILE A 134 -2.68 -17.87 -0.79
N HIS A 135 -2.74 -16.61 -1.24
CA HIS A 135 -2.49 -15.44 -0.39
C HIS A 135 -3.69 -15.01 0.46
N ILE A 136 -4.87 -15.62 0.28
CA ILE A 136 -6.06 -15.43 1.12
C ILE A 136 -6.05 -16.44 2.25
#